data_5c925b53f133e624fc2b29966960b09e
#
_entry.id   5c925b53f133e624fc2b29966960b09e
#
_cell.length_a   1.000
_cell.length_b   1.000
_cell.length_c   1.000
_cell.angle_alpha   90.00
_cell.angle_beta   90.00
_cell.angle_gamma   90.00
#
_symmetry.space_group_name_H-M   'P 1'
#
loop_
_entity.id
_entity.type
_entity.pdbx_description
1 polymer ?
#
loop_
_entity_poly.entity_id
_entity_poly.type
_entity_poly.pdbx_seq_one_letter_code
_entity_poly.pdbx_strand_id
1 'polypeptide(L)'
;MILLILTLSVGVIPLTPSYAHQSGCHRWHSCPSDSGSYVCGDLGYDTYCPKSPKSESKEKVQTKTQSTKTSKCTGTALCITDKVTRIIDGDTISIKKYVIRLSLVNSPEKDQAGFAEAKSFTSTLCPVGSTITVDQDDKQPYDKYKRLVGKVFCGDKVLNSELLYNDHATILKKYCSTSEFSSEVWAKKFGC
;
A
#
# COMPACT_ATOMS: atom_id res chain seq x y z
N MET A 1 42.35 42.33 -45.67
CA MET A 1 41.03 41.71 -45.48
C MET A 1 41.26 40.41 -44.73
N ILE A 2 41.14 40.46 -43.39
CA ILE A 2 41.45 39.33 -42.49
C ILE A 2 40.14 38.67 -42.11
N LEU A 3 39.96 37.43 -42.48
CA LEU A 3 38.75 36.63 -42.21
C LEU A 3 38.88 35.98 -40.83
N LEU A 4 38.10 36.46 -39.87
CA LEU A 4 38.05 35.87 -38.53
C LEU A 4 37.09 34.67 -38.55
N ILE A 5 37.62 33.45 -38.38
CA ILE A 5 36.82 32.23 -38.24
C ILE A 5 36.49 32.06 -36.77
N LEU A 6 35.20 32.27 -36.43
CA LEU A 6 34.64 31.98 -35.10
C LEU A 6 34.34 30.46 -35.03
N THR A 7 35.09 29.73 -34.25
CA THR A 7 34.77 28.33 -33.93
C THR A 7 33.79 28.27 -32.75
N LEU A 8 32.53 27.90 -33.03
CA LEU A 8 31.56 27.56 -32.01
C LEU A 8 31.90 26.18 -31.41
N SER A 9 32.38 26.17 -30.19
CA SER A 9 32.48 24.93 -29.42
C SER A 9 31.12 24.54 -28.84
N VAL A 10 30.48 23.53 -29.41
CA VAL A 10 29.27 22.92 -28.86
C VAL A 10 29.69 22.07 -27.65
N GLY A 11 29.44 22.60 -26.46
CA GLY A 11 29.60 21.85 -25.22
C GLY A 11 28.58 20.70 -25.14
N VAL A 12 29.06 19.48 -25.22
CA VAL A 12 28.26 18.29 -24.92
C VAL A 12 28.05 18.23 -23.42
N ILE A 13 26.84 18.57 -22.97
CA ILE A 13 26.43 18.38 -21.58
C ILE A 13 26.19 16.88 -21.40
N PRO A 14 26.89 16.18 -20.50
CA PRO A 14 26.58 14.77 -20.23
C PRO A 14 25.20 14.73 -19.56
N LEU A 15 24.22 14.12 -20.21
CA LEU A 15 22.96 13.71 -19.63
C LEU A 15 23.26 12.64 -18.57
N THR A 16 23.37 13.06 -17.32
CA THR A 16 23.33 12.13 -16.20
C THR A 16 21.93 11.49 -16.19
N PRO A 17 21.82 10.16 -16.24
CA PRO A 17 20.52 9.51 -16.12
C PRO A 17 19.95 9.86 -14.74
N SER A 18 18.87 10.63 -14.74
CA SER A 18 18.02 10.85 -13.56
C SER A 18 17.37 9.50 -13.26
N TYR A 19 17.89 8.77 -12.29
CA TYR A 19 17.22 7.60 -11.74
C TYR A 19 16.01 8.13 -10.96
N ALA A 20 14.85 8.08 -11.58
CA ALA A 20 13.59 8.31 -10.89
C ALA A 20 13.41 7.17 -9.89
N HIS A 21 13.56 7.48 -8.60
CA HIS A 21 13.24 6.54 -7.54
C HIS A 21 11.73 6.29 -7.56
N GLN A 22 11.35 5.05 -7.85
CA GLN A 22 9.98 4.62 -7.74
C GLN A 22 9.64 4.49 -6.24
N SER A 23 8.52 5.04 -5.80
CA SER A 23 8.07 4.93 -4.40
C SER A 23 7.88 3.47 -4.01
N GLY A 24 8.40 3.08 -2.86
CA GLY A 24 8.33 1.73 -2.31
C GLY A 24 9.64 0.94 -2.37
N CYS A 25 9.68 -0.18 -1.65
CA CYS A 25 10.82 -1.09 -1.68
C CYS A 25 10.85 -1.87 -3.00
N HIS A 26 11.83 -1.65 -3.83
CA HIS A 26 12.00 -2.36 -5.10
C HIS A 26 13.36 -3.05 -5.19
N ARG A 27 13.41 -4.11 -5.97
CA ARG A 27 14.58 -5.01 -6.14
C ARG A 27 15.79 -4.40 -6.87
N TRP A 28 15.74 -3.11 -7.20
CA TRP A 28 16.74 -2.47 -8.08
C TRP A 28 18.04 -2.07 -7.38
N HIS A 29 18.04 -2.08 -6.05
CA HIS A 29 19.26 -1.83 -5.30
C HIS A 29 19.89 -3.16 -4.93
N SER A 30 21.05 -3.45 -5.52
CA SER A 30 21.89 -4.54 -5.06
C SER A 30 22.27 -4.27 -3.62
N CYS A 31 21.91 -5.16 -2.71
CA CYS A 31 22.43 -5.09 -1.37
C CYS A 31 23.94 -5.17 -1.40
N PRO A 32 24.69 -4.32 -0.68
CA PRO A 32 26.12 -4.45 -0.53
C PRO A 32 26.48 -5.87 -0.06
N SER A 33 27.57 -6.41 -0.54
CA SER A 33 28.02 -7.79 -0.25
C SER A 33 28.27 -8.06 1.23
N ASP A 34 28.35 -7.01 2.05
CA ASP A 34 28.67 -7.00 3.48
C ASP A 34 27.50 -6.62 4.40
N SER A 35 26.26 -6.72 3.92
CA SER A 35 25.05 -6.42 4.67
C SER A 35 24.94 -4.98 5.18
N GLY A 36 24.27 -4.12 4.42
CA GLY A 36 23.85 -2.80 4.83
C GLY A 36 22.34 -2.70 4.91
N SER A 37 21.84 -1.71 5.64
CA SER A 37 20.47 -1.26 5.49
C SER A 37 20.32 -0.46 4.20
N TYR A 38 19.21 -0.60 3.50
CA TYR A 38 18.87 0.28 2.39
C TYR A 38 17.53 0.96 2.66
N VAL A 39 17.38 2.17 2.17
CA VAL A 39 16.15 2.94 2.32
C VAL A 39 15.20 2.55 1.20
N CYS A 40 13.98 2.16 1.55
CA CYS A 40 12.94 1.87 0.61
C CYS A 40 12.15 3.14 0.30
N GLY A 41 12.45 3.77 -0.84
CA GLY A 41 11.74 4.96 -1.34
C GLY A 41 11.70 6.13 -0.37
N ASP A 42 10.83 7.09 -0.62
CA ASP A 42 10.69 8.32 0.16
C ASP A 42 10.06 8.12 1.56
N LEU A 43 9.74 6.89 1.93
CA LEU A 43 9.03 6.56 3.17
C LEU A 43 9.94 6.19 4.34
N GLY A 44 11.27 6.19 4.15
CA GLY A 44 12.24 5.99 5.23
C GLY A 44 12.18 4.61 5.91
N TYR A 45 11.78 3.57 5.20
CA TYR A 45 11.86 2.21 5.73
C TYR A 45 13.25 1.64 5.53
N ASP A 46 13.96 1.40 6.62
CA ASP A 46 15.20 0.65 6.63
C ASP A 46 14.90 -0.86 6.59
N THR A 47 15.31 -1.51 5.52
CA THR A 47 15.24 -2.97 5.41
C THR A 47 16.65 -3.53 5.34
N TYR A 48 16.95 -4.51 6.18
CA TYR A 48 18.24 -5.18 6.14
C TYR A 48 18.31 -6.14 4.96
N CYS A 49 19.38 -6.08 4.20
CA CYS A 49 19.68 -7.06 3.18
C CYS A 49 19.93 -8.43 3.84
N PRO A 50 19.21 -9.49 3.48
CA PRO A 50 19.50 -10.82 4.01
C PRO A 50 20.90 -11.26 3.58
N LYS A 51 21.70 -11.81 4.51
CA LYS A 51 22.99 -12.41 4.17
C LYS A 51 22.73 -13.54 3.18
N SER A 52 23.46 -13.52 2.06
CA SER A 52 23.45 -14.62 1.10
C SER A 52 23.75 -15.94 1.82
N PRO A 53 22.92 -17.00 1.71
CA PRO A 53 23.27 -18.28 2.27
C PRO A 53 24.49 -18.82 1.51
N LYS A 54 25.62 -18.99 2.21
CA LYS A 54 26.74 -19.77 1.69
C LYS A 54 26.24 -21.16 1.37
N SER A 55 26.47 -21.58 0.14
CA SER A 55 26.24 -22.94 -0.32
C SER A 55 26.91 -23.95 0.59
N GLU A 56 26.12 -24.67 1.40
CA GLU A 56 26.52 -25.93 2.01
C GLU A 56 25.52 -27.01 1.65
N SER A 57 26.09 -28.14 1.24
CA SER A 57 25.45 -29.27 0.59
C SER A 57 24.53 -30.06 1.53
N LYS A 58 23.43 -30.49 0.94
CA LYS A 58 22.64 -31.71 1.17
C LYS A 58 22.68 -32.34 2.56
N GLU A 59 21.59 -32.17 3.30
CA GLU A 59 21.05 -33.24 4.11
C GLU A 59 19.52 -33.23 4.07
N LYS A 60 18.94 -34.39 3.80
CA LYS A 60 17.54 -34.65 3.54
C LYS A 60 16.85 -34.86 4.87
N VAL A 61 16.28 -33.81 5.46
CA VAL A 61 15.36 -33.94 6.59
C VAL A 61 13.99 -33.44 6.17
N GLN A 62 13.05 -34.33 6.07
CA GLN A 62 11.63 -34.04 5.94
C GLN A 62 11.15 -33.36 7.21
N THR A 63 11.17 -32.07 7.29
CA THR A 63 10.45 -31.32 8.31
C THR A 63 9.28 -30.65 7.63
N LYS A 64 8.07 -30.99 8.05
CA LYS A 64 6.84 -30.30 7.69
C LYS A 64 7.04 -28.82 7.92
N THR A 65 7.26 -28.05 6.84
CA THR A 65 7.28 -26.62 6.88
C THR A 65 5.86 -26.14 7.14
N GLN A 66 5.54 -25.92 8.39
CA GLN A 66 4.42 -25.06 8.76
C GLN A 66 4.79 -23.65 8.28
N SER A 67 4.29 -23.28 7.10
CA SER A 67 4.27 -21.91 6.65
C SER A 67 3.45 -21.13 7.68
N THR A 68 4.10 -20.41 8.56
CA THR A 68 3.45 -19.40 9.39
C THR A 68 3.06 -18.25 8.44
N LYS A 69 1.91 -18.42 7.79
CA LYS A 69 1.22 -17.37 7.09
C LYS A 69 0.81 -16.39 8.18
N THR A 70 1.61 -15.33 8.38
CA THR A 70 1.25 -14.24 9.29
C THR A 70 -0.14 -13.77 8.86
N SER A 71 -1.12 -13.93 9.73
CA SER A 71 -2.49 -13.49 9.46
C SER A 71 -2.46 -12.00 9.15
N LYS A 72 -3.06 -11.59 8.03
CA LYS A 72 -3.20 -10.17 7.68
C LYS A 72 -4.15 -9.44 8.64
N CYS A 73 -4.95 -10.19 9.38
CA CYS A 73 -5.90 -9.65 10.33
C CYS A 73 -5.35 -9.67 11.74
N THR A 74 -5.76 -8.68 12.52
CA THR A 74 -5.47 -8.49 13.95
C THR A 74 -6.76 -8.61 14.76
N GLY A 75 -6.63 -8.67 16.09
CA GLY A 75 -7.81 -8.69 16.96
C GLY A 75 -8.62 -9.98 16.92
N THR A 76 -9.91 -9.88 17.23
CA THR A 76 -10.84 -11.02 17.43
C THR A 76 -12.05 -10.97 16.49
N ALA A 77 -12.27 -9.86 15.77
CA ALA A 77 -13.36 -9.71 14.83
C ALA A 77 -13.17 -10.57 13.56
N LEU A 78 -14.04 -10.41 12.57
CA LEU A 78 -14.01 -11.26 11.40
C LEU A 78 -12.78 -10.97 10.53
N CYS A 79 -12.08 -12.02 10.14
CA CYS A 79 -11.07 -12.01 9.11
C CYS A 79 -11.63 -12.71 7.86
N ILE A 80 -11.93 -11.95 6.82
CA ILE A 80 -12.66 -12.44 5.65
C ILE A 80 -11.77 -12.36 4.42
N THR A 81 -11.61 -13.47 3.72
CA THR A 81 -10.98 -13.48 2.38
C THR A 81 -12.03 -13.87 1.36
N ASP A 82 -12.33 -12.96 0.43
CA ASP A 82 -13.35 -13.17 -0.62
C ASP A 82 -13.03 -12.31 -1.85
N LYS A 83 -13.80 -12.50 -2.92
CA LYS A 83 -13.66 -11.75 -4.17
C LYS A 83 -14.48 -10.45 -4.14
N VAL A 84 -13.87 -9.39 -4.65
CA VAL A 84 -14.57 -8.13 -4.92
C VAL A 84 -15.66 -8.37 -5.97
N THR A 85 -16.89 -8.02 -5.63
CA THR A 85 -18.04 -8.12 -6.55
C THR A 85 -18.42 -6.79 -7.17
N ARG A 86 -18.16 -5.68 -6.46
CA ARG A 86 -18.45 -4.32 -6.94
C ARG A 86 -17.63 -3.27 -6.15
N ILE A 87 -17.19 -2.23 -6.87
CA ILE A 87 -16.69 -0.99 -6.29
C ILE A 87 -17.84 0.01 -6.30
N ILE A 88 -18.27 0.46 -5.12
CA ILE A 88 -19.38 1.42 -4.95
C ILE A 88 -18.83 2.84 -5.12
N ASP A 89 -17.83 3.18 -4.32
CA ASP A 89 -17.07 4.44 -4.35
C ASP A 89 -15.62 4.19 -3.92
N GLY A 90 -14.86 5.25 -3.58
CA GLY A 90 -13.46 5.12 -3.21
C GLY A 90 -13.24 4.32 -1.92
N ASP A 91 -14.13 4.44 -0.95
CA ASP A 91 -13.99 3.83 0.37
C ASP A 91 -15.05 2.78 0.70
N THR A 92 -15.83 2.37 -0.29
CA THR A 92 -16.87 1.35 -0.11
C THR A 92 -16.84 0.33 -1.24
N ILE A 93 -16.63 -0.94 -0.87
CA ILE A 93 -16.55 -2.08 -1.79
C ILE A 93 -17.52 -3.18 -1.36
N SER A 94 -17.93 -4.02 -2.30
CA SER A 94 -18.78 -5.19 -2.01
C SER A 94 -18.00 -6.47 -2.27
N ILE A 95 -18.21 -7.43 -1.39
CA ILE A 95 -17.91 -8.86 -1.58
C ILE A 95 -19.21 -9.64 -1.56
N LYS A 96 -19.17 -10.94 -1.80
CA LYS A 96 -20.39 -11.76 -1.96
C LYS A 96 -21.41 -11.55 -0.83
N LYS A 97 -20.96 -11.45 0.41
CA LYS A 97 -21.85 -11.43 1.59
C LYS A 97 -21.95 -10.06 2.26
N TYR A 98 -20.98 -9.16 2.04
CA TYR A 98 -20.89 -7.91 2.79
C TYR A 98 -20.64 -6.72 1.88
N VAL A 99 -21.19 -5.57 2.29
CA VAL A 99 -20.72 -4.25 1.86
C VAL A 99 -19.70 -3.79 2.90
N ILE A 100 -18.50 -3.48 2.45
CA ILE A 100 -17.37 -3.10 3.29
C ILE A 100 -17.20 -1.60 3.21
N ARG A 101 -17.20 -0.93 4.35
CA ARG A 101 -16.83 0.48 4.53
C ARG A 101 -15.43 0.54 5.11
N LEU A 102 -14.50 1.19 4.43
CA LEU A 102 -13.13 1.31 4.93
C LEU A 102 -13.12 2.07 6.27
N SER A 103 -12.49 1.48 7.29
CA SER A 103 -12.32 2.10 8.59
C SER A 103 -11.44 3.35 8.48
N LEU A 104 -11.80 4.42 9.19
CA LEU A 104 -11.08 5.69 9.31
C LEU A 104 -10.91 6.51 8.02
N VAL A 105 -11.40 6.07 6.89
CA VAL A 105 -11.16 6.71 5.59
C VAL A 105 -12.46 7.29 5.03
N ASN A 106 -12.39 8.44 4.36
CA ASN A 106 -13.53 9.08 3.70
C ASN A 106 -13.12 9.62 2.34
N SER A 107 -13.54 8.93 1.29
CA SER A 107 -13.41 9.40 -0.09
C SER A 107 -14.51 10.42 -0.45
N PRO A 108 -14.34 11.20 -1.52
CA PRO A 108 -15.41 12.04 -2.03
C PRO A 108 -16.65 11.25 -2.40
N GLU A 109 -17.83 11.82 -2.09
CA GLU A 109 -19.14 11.27 -2.44
C GLU A 109 -19.49 11.56 -3.92
N LYS A 110 -20.52 10.87 -4.46
CA LYS A 110 -20.89 10.86 -5.89
C LYS A 110 -20.94 12.24 -6.57
N ASP A 111 -21.38 13.26 -5.86
CA ASP A 111 -21.56 14.61 -6.41
C ASP A 111 -20.40 15.56 -6.03
N GLN A 112 -19.30 15.02 -5.52
CA GLN A 112 -18.12 15.78 -5.11
C GLN A 112 -16.96 15.62 -6.10
N ALA A 113 -16.14 16.66 -6.22
CA ALA A 113 -14.89 16.58 -6.96
C ALA A 113 -13.98 15.49 -6.38
N GLY A 114 -13.32 14.71 -7.24
CA GLY A 114 -12.45 13.60 -6.83
C GLY A 114 -13.17 12.24 -6.67
N PHE A 115 -14.51 12.19 -6.79
CA PHE A 115 -15.24 10.93 -6.68
C PHE A 115 -14.82 9.88 -7.70
N ALA A 116 -14.76 10.27 -8.97
CA ALA A 116 -14.42 9.36 -10.06
C ALA A 116 -12.98 8.85 -9.94
N GLU A 117 -12.07 9.73 -9.54
CA GLU A 117 -10.65 9.45 -9.32
C GLU A 117 -10.45 8.48 -8.17
N ALA A 118 -11.07 8.73 -7.00
CA ALA A 118 -10.99 7.85 -5.83
C ALA A 118 -11.56 6.46 -6.14
N LYS A 119 -12.71 6.40 -6.80
CA LYS A 119 -13.32 5.13 -7.23
C LYS A 119 -12.46 4.38 -8.25
N SER A 120 -11.87 5.08 -9.22
CA SER A 120 -10.97 4.50 -10.21
C SER A 120 -9.70 3.96 -9.54
N PHE A 121 -9.15 4.70 -8.60
CA PHE A 121 -7.98 4.27 -7.82
C PHE A 121 -8.27 2.97 -7.05
N THR A 122 -9.39 2.90 -6.33
CA THR A 122 -9.84 1.68 -5.66
C THR A 122 -10.04 0.52 -6.63
N SER A 123 -10.62 0.78 -7.80
CA SER A 123 -10.82 -0.24 -8.84
C SER A 123 -9.49 -0.77 -9.40
N THR A 124 -8.47 0.06 -9.45
CA THR A 124 -7.12 -0.32 -9.93
C THR A 124 -6.40 -1.19 -8.90
N LEU A 125 -6.49 -0.85 -7.62
CA LEU A 125 -5.85 -1.63 -6.56
C LEU A 125 -6.59 -2.94 -6.25
N CYS A 126 -7.92 -2.89 -6.24
CA CYS A 126 -8.80 -4.01 -5.88
C CYS A 126 -9.81 -4.27 -7.01
N PRO A 127 -9.40 -4.76 -8.18
CA PRO A 127 -10.31 -4.97 -9.30
C PRO A 127 -11.46 -5.92 -8.94
N VAL A 128 -12.61 -5.73 -9.57
CA VAL A 128 -13.73 -6.70 -9.49
C VAL A 128 -13.22 -8.07 -9.91
N GLY A 129 -13.53 -9.10 -9.11
CA GLY A 129 -13.05 -10.47 -9.27
C GLY A 129 -11.73 -10.77 -8.57
N SER A 130 -10.94 -9.76 -8.15
CA SER A 130 -9.74 -9.96 -7.35
C SER A 130 -10.07 -10.44 -5.94
N THR A 131 -9.16 -11.20 -5.35
CA THR A 131 -9.27 -11.65 -3.96
C THR A 131 -8.69 -10.60 -3.02
N ILE A 132 -9.48 -10.22 -2.04
CA ILE A 132 -9.09 -9.29 -0.96
C ILE A 132 -9.18 -9.99 0.39
N THR A 133 -8.47 -9.45 1.39
CA THR A 133 -8.66 -9.81 2.79
C THR A 133 -9.19 -8.59 3.53
N VAL A 134 -10.23 -8.79 4.33
CA VAL A 134 -10.85 -7.76 5.16
C VAL A 134 -10.63 -8.10 6.62
N ASP A 135 -10.00 -7.21 7.34
CA ASP A 135 -9.81 -7.21 8.79
C ASP A 135 -10.90 -6.30 9.38
N GLN A 136 -11.93 -6.92 9.98
CA GLN A 136 -13.04 -6.19 10.56
C GLN A 136 -12.59 -5.46 11.82
N ASP A 137 -12.98 -4.20 11.97
CA ASP A 137 -12.65 -3.38 13.14
C ASP A 137 -13.28 -3.94 14.42
N ASP A 138 -12.47 -4.41 15.37
CA ASP A 138 -12.92 -4.98 16.65
C ASP A 138 -13.77 -4.03 17.48
N LYS A 139 -13.47 -2.72 17.40
CA LYS A 139 -14.16 -1.70 18.21
C LYS A 139 -15.34 -1.06 17.49
N GLN A 140 -15.35 -1.12 16.16
CA GLN A 140 -16.43 -0.60 15.33
C GLN A 140 -16.76 -1.59 14.20
N PRO A 141 -17.34 -2.76 14.51
CA PRO A 141 -17.53 -3.83 13.52
C PRO A 141 -18.52 -3.48 12.41
N TYR A 142 -19.48 -2.57 12.67
CA TYR A 142 -20.48 -2.11 11.71
C TYR A 142 -20.76 -0.62 11.86
N ASP A 143 -21.12 0.01 10.77
CA ASP A 143 -21.62 1.38 10.78
C ASP A 143 -23.15 1.44 10.97
N LYS A 144 -23.68 2.67 11.02
CA LYS A 144 -25.12 2.90 11.18
C LYS A 144 -25.99 2.34 10.04
N TYR A 145 -25.40 2.06 8.89
CA TYR A 145 -26.05 1.47 7.72
C TYR A 145 -25.86 -0.05 7.64
N LYS A 146 -25.30 -0.66 8.69
CA LYS A 146 -24.97 -2.10 8.77
C LYS A 146 -23.94 -2.55 7.76
N ARG A 147 -23.09 -1.64 7.22
CA ARG A 147 -21.92 -2.03 6.44
C ARG A 147 -20.84 -2.52 7.40
N LEU A 148 -20.11 -3.56 6.99
CA LEU A 148 -18.96 -4.03 7.74
C LEU A 148 -17.84 -2.98 7.67
N VAL A 149 -17.35 -2.54 8.82
CA VAL A 149 -16.24 -1.58 8.88
C VAL A 149 -14.94 -2.34 9.03
N GLY A 150 -13.92 -2.00 8.23
CA GLY A 150 -12.67 -2.75 8.29
C GLY A 150 -11.50 -2.14 7.53
N LYS A 151 -10.36 -2.78 7.71
CA LYS A 151 -9.14 -2.56 6.95
C LYS A 151 -9.08 -3.59 5.81
N VAL A 152 -8.80 -3.13 4.60
CA VAL A 152 -8.85 -3.96 3.40
C VAL A 152 -7.47 -4.12 2.80
N PHE A 153 -7.10 -5.37 2.55
CA PHE A 153 -5.85 -5.73 1.88
C PHE A 153 -6.12 -6.18 0.45
N CYS A 154 -5.53 -5.49 -0.51
CA CYS A 154 -5.52 -5.83 -1.93
C CYS A 154 -4.11 -6.29 -2.31
N GLY A 155 -3.88 -7.59 -2.34
CA GLY A 155 -2.52 -8.14 -2.35
C GLY A 155 -1.78 -7.73 -1.07
N ASP A 156 -0.61 -7.12 -1.20
CA ASP A 156 0.19 -6.66 -0.06
C ASP A 156 -0.07 -5.20 0.34
N LYS A 157 -0.96 -4.52 -0.35
CA LYS A 157 -1.33 -3.13 -0.09
C LYS A 157 -2.54 -3.02 0.81
N VAL A 158 -2.52 -2.06 1.73
CA VAL A 158 -3.67 -1.68 2.56
C VAL A 158 -4.42 -0.56 1.85
N LEU A 159 -5.62 -0.84 1.33
CA LEU A 159 -6.41 0.13 0.57
C LEU A 159 -6.71 1.40 1.36
N ASN A 160 -6.98 1.27 2.67
CA ASN A 160 -7.22 2.40 3.57
C ASN A 160 -6.06 3.41 3.52
N SER A 161 -4.83 2.94 3.68
CA SER A 161 -3.64 3.78 3.66
C SER A 161 -3.33 4.31 2.26
N GLU A 162 -3.47 3.48 1.24
CA GLU A 162 -3.17 3.89 -0.14
C GLU A 162 -4.06 5.06 -0.60
N LEU A 163 -5.34 5.06 -0.24
CA LEU A 163 -6.24 6.18 -0.55
C LEU A 163 -5.81 7.50 0.12
N LEU A 164 -5.34 7.43 1.37
CA LEU A 164 -4.86 8.61 2.11
C LEU A 164 -3.54 9.12 1.56
N TYR A 165 -2.58 8.21 1.26
CA TYR A 165 -1.26 8.58 0.73
C TYR A 165 -1.30 9.17 -0.67
N ASN A 166 -2.34 8.85 -1.46
CA ASN A 166 -2.51 9.36 -2.82
C ASN A 166 -3.59 10.45 -2.93
N ASP A 167 -3.96 11.08 -1.81
CA ASP A 167 -4.91 12.19 -1.73
C ASP A 167 -6.31 11.90 -2.31
N HIS A 168 -6.68 10.61 -2.35
CA HIS A 168 -8.00 10.17 -2.81
C HIS A 168 -9.03 10.09 -1.67
N ALA A 169 -8.61 10.33 -0.44
CA ALA A 169 -9.48 10.34 0.73
C ALA A 169 -8.90 11.18 1.87
N THR A 170 -9.73 11.44 2.87
CA THR A 170 -9.35 12.09 4.11
C THR A 170 -9.57 11.17 5.30
N ILE A 171 -8.85 11.41 6.42
CA ILE A 171 -9.04 10.64 7.64
C ILE A 171 -10.29 11.09 8.40
N LEU A 172 -11.09 10.14 8.89
CA LEU A 172 -12.26 10.39 9.75
C LEU A 172 -11.84 10.48 11.22
N LYS A 173 -11.25 11.62 11.62
CA LYS A 173 -10.72 11.85 12.97
C LYS A 173 -11.69 11.53 14.10
N LYS A 174 -13.01 11.75 13.88
CA LYS A 174 -14.05 11.47 14.88
C LYS A 174 -14.13 10.00 15.31
N TYR A 175 -13.60 9.09 14.50
CA TYR A 175 -13.58 7.65 14.79
C TYR A 175 -12.23 7.13 15.29
N CYS A 176 -11.21 7.99 15.43
CA CYS A 176 -9.90 7.56 15.93
C CYS A 176 -9.98 6.89 17.31
N SER A 177 -10.83 7.39 18.21
CA SER A 177 -11.01 6.79 19.54
C SER A 177 -11.77 5.47 19.55
N THR A 178 -12.52 5.18 18.49
CA THR A 178 -13.42 4.02 18.37
C THR A 178 -12.99 3.03 17.30
N SER A 179 -11.82 3.16 16.72
CA SER A 179 -11.24 2.19 15.78
C SER A 179 -9.97 1.58 16.35
N GLU A 180 -9.81 0.28 16.20
CA GLU A 180 -8.57 -0.40 16.58
C GLU A 180 -7.39 0.04 15.71
N PHE A 181 -7.65 0.44 14.46
CA PHE A 181 -6.61 0.85 13.49
C PHE A 181 -6.07 2.26 13.72
N SER A 182 -6.59 3.00 14.69
CA SER A 182 -6.14 4.37 15.00
C SER A 182 -4.67 4.46 15.43
N SER A 183 -4.11 3.38 15.95
CA SER A 183 -2.71 3.29 16.37
C SER A 183 -1.74 2.98 15.22
N GLU A 184 -2.23 2.62 14.06
CA GLU A 184 -1.40 2.31 12.89
C GLU A 184 -0.67 3.55 12.36
N VAL A 185 0.51 3.33 11.76
CA VAL A 185 1.39 4.40 11.28
C VAL A 185 0.66 5.34 10.32
N TRP A 186 -0.10 4.79 9.37
CA TRP A 186 -0.87 5.59 8.42
C TRP A 186 -1.95 6.41 9.10
N ALA A 187 -2.69 5.85 10.08
CA ALA A 187 -3.75 6.58 10.79
C ALA A 187 -3.18 7.75 11.59
N LYS A 188 -2.08 7.54 12.31
CA LYS A 188 -1.37 8.59 13.06
C LYS A 188 -0.83 9.68 12.13
N LYS A 189 -0.23 9.31 10.99
CA LYS A 189 0.31 10.28 10.02
C LYS A 189 -0.78 11.24 9.52
N PHE A 190 -1.99 10.78 9.32
CA PHE A 190 -3.09 11.60 8.83
C PHE A 190 -3.96 12.22 9.93
N GLY A 191 -3.64 12.00 11.19
CA GLY A 191 -4.19 12.79 12.31
C GLY A 191 -5.06 12.04 13.31
N CYS A 192 -5.02 10.72 13.31
CA CYS A 192 -5.38 9.97 14.50
C CYS A 192 -4.21 9.99 15.49
#